data_77949e676fd51640c80382887acb98ea
#
_entry.id   77949e676fd51640c80382887acb98ea
#
_cell.length_a   1.000
_cell.length_b   1.000
_cell.length_c   1.000
_cell.angle_alpha   90.00
_cell.angle_beta   90.00
_cell.angle_gamma   90.00
#
_symmetry.space_group_name_H-M   'P 1'
#
loop_
_entity.id
_entity.type
_entity.pdbx_description
1 polymer ?
#
loop_
_entity_poly.entity_id
_entity_poly.type
_entity_poly.pdbx_seq_one_letter_code
_entity_poly.pdbx_strand_id
1 'polypeptide(L)' 'MTHTETPPEESIELDPFLKLAQIVDSGGQAKHLIQAGYVRVNGEVETRRGRKLHHGDVVLVDDDVEIQVVIEPDE' A
#
# COMPACT_ATOMS: atom_id res chain seq x y z
N MET A 1 5.78 -6.36 -30.08
CA MET A 1 5.52 -7.14 -29.33
C MET A 1 4.94 -6.64 -28.17
N THR A 2 4.11 -6.98 -27.79
CA THR A 2 3.47 -6.53 -26.68
C THR A 2 3.99 -7.18 -25.52
N HIS A 3 4.28 -6.44 -24.53
CA HIS A 3 4.67 -7.06 -23.35
C HIS A 3 3.53 -7.13 -22.44
N THR A 4 3.61 -7.96 -21.48
CA THR A 4 2.51 -8.20 -20.60
C THR A 4 2.81 -7.77 -19.19
N GLU A 5 3.91 -7.10 -18.97
CA GLU A 5 4.26 -6.72 -17.62
C GLU A 5 3.43 -5.55 -17.17
N THR A 6 3.09 -5.53 -15.91
CA THR A 6 2.42 -4.41 -15.32
C THR A 6 3.35 -3.23 -15.28
N PRO A 7 2.97 -2.10 -15.87
CA PRO A 7 3.82 -0.92 -15.81
C PRO A 7 4.04 -0.48 -14.39
N PRO A 8 5.20 0.10 -14.08
CA PRO A 8 5.46 0.56 -12.72
C PRO A 8 4.43 1.57 -12.24
N GLU A 9 3.84 2.33 -13.15
CA GLU A 9 2.86 3.32 -12.73
C GLU A 9 1.57 2.68 -12.26
N GLU A 10 1.41 1.38 -12.44
CA GLU A 10 0.22 0.69 -11.94
C GLU A 10 0.43 0.14 -10.54
N SER A 11 1.43 0.60 -9.87
CA SER A 11 1.63 0.25 -8.47
C SER A 11 1.72 1.53 -7.66
N ILE A 12 1.55 1.38 -6.34
CA ILE A 12 1.70 2.51 -5.44
C ILE A 12 2.46 2.01 -4.23
N GLU A 13 3.35 2.82 -3.71
CA GLU A 13 4.08 2.41 -2.53
C GLU A 13 3.21 2.51 -1.28
N LEU A 14 3.54 1.71 -0.29
CA LEU A 14 2.73 1.59 0.91
C LEU A 14 2.58 2.92 1.64
N ASP A 15 3.66 3.69 1.80
CA ASP A 15 3.61 4.96 2.50
C ASP A 15 2.61 5.92 1.85
N PRO A 16 2.75 6.27 0.56
CA PRO A 16 1.75 7.15 -0.05
C PRO A 16 0.36 6.56 -0.09
N PHE A 17 0.24 5.23 -0.16
CA PHE A 17 -1.07 4.62 -0.15
C PHE A 17 -1.82 4.93 1.15
N LEU A 18 -1.13 4.82 2.28
CA LEU A 18 -1.77 5.11 3.56
C LEU A 18 -2.22 6.57 3.65
N LYS A 19 -1.46 7.47 3.04
CA LYS A 19 -1.86 8.88 3.03
C LYS A 19 -3.05 9.10 2.10
N LEU A 20 -3.05 8.48 0.93
CA LEU A 20 -4.18 8.61 0.02
C LEU A 20 -5.45 8.03 0.60
N ALA A 21 -5.34 6.95 1.33
CA ALA A 21 -6.49 6.31 1.96
C ALA A 21 -6.92 7.05 3.22
N GLN A 22 -6.20 8.12 3.57
CA GLN A 22 -6.52 8.94 4.74
C GLN A 22 -6.46 8.17 6.06
N ILE A 23 -5.63 7.13 6.08
CA ILE A 23 -5.38 6.41 7.31
C ILE A 23 -4.47 7.23 8.21
N VAL A 24 -3.57 8.00 7.59
CA VAL A 24 -2.63 8.85 8.31
C VAL A 24 -2.67 10.23 7.68
N ASP A 25 -2.22 11.22 8.44
CA ASP A 25 -2.19 12.60 7.97
C ASP A 25 -0.86 13.00 7.39
N SER A 26 0.19 12.28 7.69
CA SER A 26 1.52 12.70 7.28
C SER A 26 2.41 11.51 7.04
N GLY A 27 3.53 11.77 6.36
CA GLY A 27 4.50 10.72 6.14
C GLY A 27 5.13 10.22 7.42
N GLY A 28 5.23 11.09 8.44
CA GLY A 28 5.77 10.65 9.72
C GLY A 28 4.88 9.64 10.41
N GLN A 29 3.57 9.83 10.33
CA GLN A 29 2.65 8.84 10.87
C GLN A 29 2.71 7.53 10.11
N ALA A 30 2.78 7.61 8.78
CA ALA A 30 2.89 6.41 7.97
C ALA A 30 4.15 5.64 8.33
N LYS A 31 5.26 6.35 8.43
CA LYS A 31 6.53 5.72 8.77
C LYS A 31 6.43 5.02 10.12
N HIS A 32 5.84 5.68 11.09
CA HIS A 32 5.73 5.10 12.43
C HIS A 32 4.91 3.81 12.41
N LEU A 33 3.76 3.83 11.77
CA LEU A 33 2.89 2.65 11.73
C LEU A 33 3.57 1.50 11.00
N ILE A 34 4.20 1.81 9.88
CA ILE A 34 4.82 0.76 9.08
C ILE A 34 6.02 0.15 9.81
N GLN A 35 6.90 1.00 10.31
CA GLN A 35 8.13 0.49 10.90
C GLN A 35 7.90 -0.15 12.25
N ALA A 36 6.83 0.21 12.93
CA ALA A 36 6.49 -0.42 14.20
C ALA A 36 5.75 -1.75 14.03
N GLY A 37 5.44 -2.14 12.79
CA GLY A 37 4.82 -3.45 12.57
C GLY A 37 3.32 -3.46 12.65
N TYR A 38 2.68 -2.29 12.58
CA TYR A 38 1.22 -2.25 12.65
C TYR A 38 0.53 -2.48 11.31
N VAL A 39 1.30 -2.62 10.24
CA VAL A 39 0.72 -2.72 8.90
C VAL A 39 1.02 -4.10 8.34
N ARG A 40 -0.01 -4.76 7.82
CA ARG A 40 0.13 -6.03 7.12
C ARG A 40 -0.32 -5.89 5.70
N VAL A 41 0.38 -6.56 4.81
CA VAL A 41 0.01 -6.61 3.41
C VAL A 41 -0.24 -8.06 3.07
N ASN A 42 -1.46 -8.36 2.65
CA ASN A 42 -1.87 -9.72 2.31
C ASN A 42 -1.58 -10.67 3.47
N GLY A 43 -1.82 -10.20 4.68
CA GLY A 43 -1.69 -11.03 5.87
C GLY A 43 -0.32 -11.08 6.52
N GLU A 44 0.67 -10.42 5.93
CA GLU A 44 2.03 -10.45 6.45
C GLU A 44 2.48 -9.08 6.88
N VAL A 45 3.14 -8.99 8.01
CA VAL A 45 3.65 -7.73 8.51
C VAL A 45 4.65 -7.15 7.51
N GLU A 46 4.46 -5.90 7.18
CA GLU A 46 5.33 -5.21 6.26
C GLU A 46 5.92 -4.00 6.96
N THR A 47 7.24 -3.89 7.00
CA THR A 47 7.90 -2.78 7.67
C THR A 47 8.62 -1.85 6.69
N ARG A 48 8.52 -2.10 5.39
CA ARG A 48 9.17 -1.26 4.39
C ARG A 48 8.18 -0.24 3.86
N ARG A 49 8.55 1.02 3.94
CA ARG A 49 7.68 2.08 3.47
C ARG A 49 7.50 2.06 1.95
N GLY A 50 8.51 1.58 1.26
CA GLY A 50 8.49 1.55 -0.20
C GLY A 50 7.92 0.28 -0.79
N ARG A 51 7.30 -0.59 0.03
CA ARG A 51 6.69 -1.81 -0.51
C ARG A 51 5.70 -1.44 -1.60
N LYS A 52 5.85 -2.03 -2.77
CA LYS A 52 4.95 -1.75 -3.88
C LYS A 52 3.68 -2.55 -3.74
N LEU A 53 2.57 -1.85 -3.85
CA LEU A 53 1.25 -2.45 -3.78
C LEU A 53 0.63 -2.47 -5.17
N HIS A 54 -0.13 -3.50 -5.45
CA HIS A 54 -0.77 -3.67 -6.74
C HIS A 54 -2.26 -3.83 -6.54
N HIS A 55 -3.00 -3.69 -7.63
CA HIS A 55 -4.44 -3.87 -7.58
C HIS A 55 -4.79 -5.22 -6.96
N GLY A 56 -5.68 -5.22 -6.01
CA GLY A 56 -6.11 -6.44 -5.34
C GLY A 56 -5.38 -6.75 -4.05
N ASP A 57 -4.27 -6.08 -3.78
CA ASP A 57 -3.59 -6.29 -2.50
C ASP A 57 -4.47 -5.79 -1.36
N VAL A 58 -4.35 -6.43 -0.21
CA VAL A 58 -5.15 -6.07 0.96
C VAL A 58 -4.20 -5.57 2.05
N VAL A 59 -4.48 -4.38 2.54
CA VAL A 59 -3.67 -3.74 3.58
C VAL A 59 -4.49 -3.69 4.86
N LEU A 60 -3.94 -4.22 5.94
CA LEU A 60 -4.58 -4.20 7.25
C LEU A 60 -3.75 -3.33 8.18
N VAL A 61 -4.39 -2.36 8.81
CA VAL A 61 -3.69 -1.43 9.69
C VAL A 61 -4.20 -1.61 11.11
N ASP A 62 -3.28 -1.93 12.02
CA ASP A 62 -3.56 -2.01 13.46
C ASP A 62 -4.67 -3.03 13.77
N ASP A 63 -4.76 -4.08 12.96
CA ASP A 63 -5.77 -5.12 13.13
C ASP A 63 -7.19 -4.57 13.16
N ASP A 64 -7.40 -3.40 12.61
CA ASP A 64 -8.66 -2.71 12.76
C ASP A 64 -9.21 -2.25 11.41
N VAL A 65 -8.38 -1.70 10.56
CA VAL A 65 -8.82 -1.13 9.29
C VAL A 65 -8.25 -1.96 8.15
N GLU A 66 -9.12 -2.52 7.34
CA GLU A 66 -8.72 -3.32 6.19
C GLU A 66 -9.10 -2.57 4.92
N ILE A 67 -8.14 -2.39 4.02
CA ILE A 67 -8.35 -1.65 2.79
C ILE A 67 -7.83 -2.45 1.63
N GLN A 68 -8.64 -2.63 0.61
CA GLN A 68 -8.20 -3.27 -0.61
C GLN A 68 -7.66 -2.22 -1.55
N VAL A 69 -6.51 -2.51 -2.15
CA VAL A 69 -5.90 -1.60 -3.11
C VAL A 69 -6.63 -1.74 -4.44
N VAL A 70 -7.15 -0.62 -4.92
CA VAL A 70 -7.83 -0.59 -6.21
C VAL A 70 -7.10 0.42 -7.07
N ILE A 71 -6.50 -0.07 -8.14
CA ILE A 71 -5.80 0.78 -9.08
C ILE A 71 -6.46 0.57 -10.42
N GLU A 72 -7.08 1.62 -10.94
CA GLU A 72 -7.79 1.50 -12.19
C GLU A 72 -6.86 1.88 -13.32
N PRO A 73 -6.80 1.06 -14.35
CA PRO A 73 -5.93 1.40 -15.47
C PRO A 73 -6.46 2.62 -16.18
N ASP A 74 -5.52 3.34 -16.76
CA ASP A 74 -5.85 4.50 -17.52
C ASP A 74 -6.27 4.06 -18.90
N GLU A 75 -7.37 4.52 -19.33
CA GLU A 75 -7.81 4.14 -20.65
C GLU A 75 -7.25 5.06 -21.71
#